data_8d5bfb7535d5be8803e6f465d98a5460
#
_entry.id   8d5bfb7535d5be8803e6f465d98a5460
#
_cell.length_a   1.000
_cell.length_b   1.000
_cell.length_c   1.000
_cell.angle_alpha   90.00
_cell.angle_beta   90.00
_cell.angle_gamma   90.00
#
_symmetry.space_group_name_H-M   'P 1'
#
loop_
_entity.id
_entity.type
_entity.pdbx_description
1 polymer ?
#
loop_
_entity_poly.entity_id
_entity_poly.type
_entity_poly.pdbx_seq_one_letter_code
_entity_poly.pdbx_strand_id
1 'polypeptide(L)'
;MTFIIAEAGVCHNGSIAEAGALIAEAKAAGADAVKFQLFRDRPEIEHLRLSEPEIKYLAKFCAELGIEFMCTPFYLDAVAFLDPLVRRHKVASGFLTDKAMLDEVFACGKPVIVSTGMANTPTWWQALRGRRNVSRLHCVSAYPCPDDEANLRAINEMPGHWMPRGYSDHTRGILAPVAAVALGATIIEKHITLDKHAEGPDHACSAEPEEFAEMVRQIRRVEVMLGDGVKRIMPSEAECAKVWRKA
;
A
#
# COMPACT_ATOMS: atom_id res chain seq x y z
N MET A 1 9.76 -9.24 6.52
CA MET A 1 9.93 -7.87 5.97
C MET A 1 8.58 -7.35 5.51
N THR A 2 8.27 -6.08 5.77
CA THR A 2 7.06 -5.40 5.32
C THR A 2 7.07 -5.25 3.80
N PHE A 3 5.95 -5.57 3.16
CA PHE A 3 5.76 -5.37 1.72
C PHE A 3 5.34 -3.92 1.46
N ILE A 4 6.12 -3.18 0.69
CA ILE A 4 5.95 -1.74 0.46
C ILE A 4 5.47 -1.49 -0.97
N ILE A 5 4.30 -0.88 -1.09
CA ILE A 5 3.63 -0.55 -2.36
C ILE A 5 3.73 0.95 -2.58
N ALA A 6 4.39 1.37 -3.65
CA ALA A 6 4.35 2.73 -4.15
C ALA A 6 3.08 2.89 -5.00
N GLU A 7 2.10 3.64 -4.51
CA GLU A 7 0.89 3.97 -5.24
C GLU A 7 1.14 5.15 -6.17
N ALA A 8 1.41 4.88 -7.45
CA ALA A 8 1.48 5.91 -8.47
C ALA A 8 0.09 6.51 -8.75
N GLY A 9 -0.97 5.71 -8.53
CA GLY A 9 -2.35 6.17 -8.65
C GLY A 9 -2.62 6.87 -9.96
N VAL A 10 -2.92 8.17 -9.88
CA VAL A 10 -3.06 9.08 -11.02
C VAL A 10 -2.00 10.20 -11.05
N CYS A 11 -0.96 10.11 -10.22
CA CYS A 11 0.13 11.10 -10.16
C CYS A 11 1.00 11.16 -11.43
N HIS A 12 0.71 10.33 -12.41
CA HIS A 12 1.30 10.39 -13.75
C HIS A 12 0.60 11.38 -14.70
N ASN A 13 -0.46 12.07 -14.27
CA ASN A 13 -1.18 13.09 -15.02
C ASN A 13 -1.60 12.66 -16.46
N GLY A 14 -1.92 11.37 -16.65
CA GLY A 14 -2.25 10.80 -17.96
C GLY A 14 -1.03 10.58 -18.89
N SER A 15 0.18 10.87 -18.42
CA SER A 15 1.42 10.74 -19.18
C SER A 15 2.07 9.37 -18.96
N ILE A 16 2.25 8.60 -20.04
CA ILE A 16 2.98 7.33 -19.99
C ILE A 16 4.46 7.52 -19.62
N ALA A 17 5.04 8.66 -19.99
CA ALA A 17 6.42 8.98 -19.64
C ALA A 17 6.58 9.23 -18.13
N GLU A 18 5.66 10.01 -17.52
CA GLU A 18 5.64 10.22 -16.07
C GLU A 18 5.34 8.94 -15.32
N ALA A 19 4.42 8.10 -15.82
CA ALA A 19 4.16 6.77 -15.25
C ALA A 19 5.43 5.89 -15.24
N GLY A 20 6.22 5.93 -16.33
CA GLY A 20 7.51 5.25 -16.40
C GLY A 20 8.54 5.81 -15.41
N ALA A 21 8.60 7.14 -15.25
CA ALA A 21 9.47 7.79 -14.28
C ALA A 21 9.08 7.38 -12.83
N LEU A 22 7.79 7.38 -12.49
CA LEU A 22 7.30 6.93 -11.19
C LEU A 22 7.68 5.47 -10.88
N ILE A 23 7.67 4.58 -11.88
CA ILE A 23 8.15 3.19 -11.70
C ILE A 23 9.65 3.17 -11.37
N ALA A 24 10.45 3.94 -12.11
CA ALA A 24 11.90 3.99 -11.89
C ALA A 24 12.23 4.54 -10.50
N GLU A 25 11.57 5.63 -10.09
CA GLU A 25 11.74 6.24 -8.77
C GLU A 25 11.26 5.32 -7.64
N ALA A 26 10.11 4.65 -7.79
CA ALA A 26 9.64 3.67 -6.81
C ALA A 26 10.64 2.52 -6.63
N LYS A 27 11.22 2.02 -7.72
CA LYS A 27 12.26 1.00 -7.68
C LYS A 27 13.52 1.51 -6.98
N ALA A 28 14.00 2.70 -7.34
CA ALA A 28 15.19 3.31 -6.75
C ALA A 28 15.01 3.57 -5.25
N ALA A 29 13.82 3.98 -4.84
CA ALA A 29 13.45 4.20 -3.44
C ALA A 29 13.33 2.89 -2.62
N GLY A 30 13.35 1.72 -3.27
CA GLY A 30 13.31 0.41 -2.60
C GLY A 30 11.90 -0.10 -2.33
N ALA A 31 10.88 0.35 -3.07
CA ALA A 31 9.56 -0.25 -3.04
C ALA A 31 9.59 -1.69 -3.58
N ASP A 32 8.74 -2.55 -3.03
CA ASP A 32 8.57 -3.92 -3.49
C ASP A 32 7.63 -4.00 -4.70
N ALA A 33 6.67 -3.08 -4.77
CA ALA A 33 5.71 -2.97 -5.88
C ALA A 33 5.39 -1.51 -6.20
N VAL A 34 4.99 -1.26 -7.45
CA VAL A 34 4.35 -0.02 -7.88
C VAL A 34 2.93 -0.32 -8.34
N LYS A 35 1.98 0.57 -7.98
CA LYS A 35 0.57 0.35 -8.27
C LYS A 35 -0.04 1.51 -9.05
N PHE A 36 -0.85 1.15 -10.05
CA PHE A 36 -1.65 2.04 -10.88
C PHE A 36 -3.14 1.78 -10.69
N GLN A 37 -3.95 2.53 -11.41
CA GLN A 37 -5.41 2.42 -11.40
C GLN A 37 -5.91 2.27 -12.84
N LEU A 38 -6.81 1.31 -13.07
CA LEU A 38 -7.48 1.14 -14.35
C LEU A 38 -8.96 1.48 -14.20
N PHE A 39 -9.35 2.65 -14.66
CA PHE A 39 -10.71 3.18 -14.59
C PHE A 39 -11.24 3.59 -15.95
N ARG A 40 -12.55 3.70 -16.07
CA ARG A 40 -13.30 4.24 -17.19
C ARG A 40 -14.55 4.95 -16.65
N ASP A 41 -15.21 5.70 -17.49
CA ASP A 41 -16.49 6.37 -17.15
C ASP A 41 -16.37 7.29 -15.92
N ARG A 42 -15.24 8.03 -15.83
CA ARG A 42 -14.94 9.00 -14.79
C ARG A 42 -14.62 10.36 -15.44
N PRO A 43 -15.66 11.11 -15.92
CA PRO A 43 -15.44 12.34 -16.67
C PRO A 43 -14.55 13.38 -15.96
N GLU A 44 -14.62 13.42 -14.62
CA GLU A 44 -13.85 14.33 -13.78
C GLU A 44 -12.34 14.11 -13.81
N ILE A 45 -11.91 12.88 -14.10
CA ILE A 45 -10.50 12.46 -14.15
C ILE A 45 -10.15 11.72 -15.44
N GLU A 46 -10.98 11.79 -16.49
CA GLU A 46 -10.76 11.05 -17.76
C GLU A 46 -9.41 11.41 -18.41
N HIS A 47 -8.96 12.63 -18.25
CA HIS A 47 -7.65 13.11 -18.75
C HIS A 47 -6.46 12.45 -18.02
N LEU A 48 -6.68 11.81 -16.87
CA LEU A 48 -5.66 11.07 -16.12
C LEU A 48 -5.66 9.57 -16.45
N ARG A 49 -6.54 9.12 -17.33
CA ARG A 49 -6.70 7.71 -17.65
C ARG A 49 -5.54 7.17 -18.48
N LEU A 50 -5.02 6.00 -18.09
CA LEU A 50 -4.17 5.17 -18.93
C LEU A 50 -5.02 4.13 -19.67
N SER A 51 -4.71 3.91 -20.94
CA SER A 51 -5.35 2.88 -21.75
C SER A 51 -4.82 1.47 -21.41
N GLU A 52 -5.57 0.45 -21.78
CA GLU A 52 -5.14 -0.94 -21.61
C GLU A 52 -3.79 -1.27 -22.28
N PRO A 53 -3.47 -0.78 -23.49
CA PRO A 53 -2.12 -0.93 -24.08
C PRO A 53 -1.01 -0.30 -23.24
N GLU A 54 -1.25 0.89 -22.66
CA GLU A 54 -0.30 1.55 -21.78
C GLU A 54 -0.11 0.79 -20.46
N ILE A 55 -1.18 0.26 -19.87
CA ILE A 55 -1.10 -0.61 -18.70
C ILE A 55 -0.25 -1.86 -18.97
N LYS A 56 -0.43 -2.51 -20.14
CA LYS A 56 0.42 -3.65 -20.54
C LYS A 56 1.89 -3.25 -20.71
N TYR A 57 2.13 -2.08 -21.28
CA TYR A 57 3.49 -1.54 -21.42
C TYR A 57 4.15 -1.31 -20.04
N LEU A 58 3.44 -0.68 -19.10
CA LEU A 58 3.95 -0.44 -17.74
C LEU A 58 4.21 -1.75 -16.99
N ALA A 59 3.34 -2.75 -17.13
CA ALA A 59 3.55 -4.07 -16.54
C ALA A 59 4.84 -4.73 -17.06
N LYS A 60 5.10 -4.63 -18.37
CA LYS A 60 6.34 -5.11 -18.98
C LYS A 60 7.55 -4.33 -18.47
N PHE A 61 7.45 -3.00 -18.40
CA PHE A 61 8.53 -2.15 -17.90
C PHE A 61 8.88 -2.43 -16.44
N CYS A 62 7.87 -2.68 -15.60
CA CYS A 62 8.08 -3.13 -14.22
C CYS A 62 8.86 -4.45 -14.15
N ALA A 63 8.51 -5.41 -15.03
CA ALA A 63 9.20 -6.71 -15.08
C ALA A 63 10.67 -6.55 -15.50
N GLU A 64 10.98 -5.66 -16.45
CA GLU A 64 12.33 -5.35 -16.89
C GLU A 64 13.18 -4.71 -15.77
N LEU A 65 12.57 -3.84 -14.94
CA LEU A 65 13.22 -3.21 -13.80
C LEU A 65 13.26 -4.12 -12.54
N GLY A 66 12.55 -5.24 -12.54
CA GLY A 66 12.47 -6.15 -11.40
C GLY A 66 11.72 -5.57 -10.20
N ILE A 67 10.64 -4.83 -10.43
CA ILE A 67 9.67 -4.39 -9.43
C ILE A 67 8.31 -5.03 -9.72
N GLU A 68 7.53 -5.37 -8.68
CA GLU A 68 6.20 -5.97 -8.90
C GLU A 68 5.23 -4.92 -9.43
N PHE A 69 4.57 -5.25 -10.56
CA PHE A 69 3.48 -4.44 -11.09
C PHE A 69 2.17 -4.78 -10.39
N MET A 70 1.44 -3.77 -9.96
CA MET A 70 0.09 -3.87 -9.44
C MET A 70 -0.82 -2.86 -10.14
N CYS A 71 -2.11 -3.19 -10.25
CA CYS A 71 -3.11 -2.27 -10.76
C CYS A 71 -4.46 -2.54 -10.10
N THR A 72 -5.13 -1.48 -9.67
CA THR A 72 -6.47 -1.58 -9.06
C THR A 72 -7.54 -1.51 -10.17
N PRO A 73 -8.42 -2.53 -10.31
CA PRO A 73 -9.57 -2.45 -11.19
C PRO A 73 -10.65 -1.52 -10.60
N PHE A 74 -11.19 -0.63 -11.42
CA PHE A 74 -12.33 0.24 -11.09
C PHE A 74 -13.60 -0.10 -11.86
N TYR A 75 -13.60 -1.19 -12.62
CA TYR A 75 -14.77 -1.79 -13.28
C TYR A 75 -14.58 -3.29 -13.41
N LEU A 76 -15.67 -4.03 -13.55
CA LEU A 76 -15.64 -5.50 -13.42
C LEU A 76 -14.75 -6.18 -14.47
N ASP A 77 -14.90 -5.80 -15.74
CA ASP A 77 -14.13 -6.41 -16.84
C ASP A 77 -12.61 -6.17 -16.72
N ALA A 78 -12.20 -5.12 -15.96
CA ALA A 78 -10.78 -4.85 -15.71
C ALA A 78 -10.12 -5.99 -14.93
N VAL A 79 -10.87 -6.76 -14.14
CA VAL A 79 -10.30 -7.87 -13.35
C VAL A 79 -9.72 -8.93 -14.28
N ALA A 80 -10.49 -9.38 -15.26
CA ALA A 80 -10.04 -10.37 -16.23
C ALA A 80 -8.87 -9.85 -17.10
N PHE A 81 -8.89 -8.56 -17.46
CA PHE A 81 -7.79 -7.93 -18.19
C PHE A 81 -6.51 -7.87 -17.36
N LEU A 82 -6.59 -7.51 -16.08
CA LEU A 82 -5.44 -7.35 -15.20
C LEU A 82 -4.89 -8.67 -14.68
N ASP A 83 -5.72 -9.72 -14.59
CA ASP A 83 -5.31 -10.98 -13.99
C ASP A 83 -4.01 -11.55 -14.56
N PRO A 84 -3.78 -11.66 -15.88
CA PRO A 84 -2.50 -12.14 -16.40
C PRO A 84 -1.31 -11.22 -16.15
N LEU A 85 -1.54 -9.94 -15.79
CA LEU A 85 -0.49 -8.94 -15.61
C LEU A 85 -0.02 -8.81 -14.16
N VAL A 86 -0.84 -9.21 -13.18
CA VAL A 86 -0.56 -9.00 -11.75
C VAL A 86 -0.30 -10.31 -11.02
N ARG A 87 0.54 -10.28 -9.99
CA ARG A 87 0.76 -11.43 -9.09
C ARG A 87 -0.26 -11.50 -7.97
N ARG A 88 -0.87 -10.37 -7.62
CA ARG A 88 -1.92 -10.19 -6.61
C ARG A 88 -2.88 -9.11 -7.03
N HIS A 89 -4.11 -9.22 -6.62
CA HIS A 89 -5.12 -8.20 -6.88
C HIS A 89 -5.19 -7.18 -5.76
N LYS A 90 -5.57 -5.95 -6.09
CA LYS A 90 -5.89 -4.88 -5.14
C LYS A 90 -7.35 -4.48 -5.30
N VAL A 91 -8.05 -4.40 -4.19
CA VAL A 91 -9.42 -3.85 -4.13
C VAL A 91 -9.37 -2.54 -3.36
N ALA A 92 -9.82 -1.46 -4.01
CA ALA A 92 -9.92 -0.15 -3.36
C ALA A 92 -11.08 -0.10 -2.36
N SER A 93 -11.01 0.81 -1.39
CA SER A 93 -12.02 0.99 -0.34
C SER A 93 -13.45 1.13 -0.88
N GLY A 94 -13.61 1.83 -2.00
CA GLY A 94 -14.93 2.04 -2.63
C GLY A 94 -15.60 0.77 -3.16
N PHE A 95 -14.84 -0.31 -3.37
CA PHE A 95 -15.36 -1.61 -3.84
C PHE A 95 -15.48 -2.66 -2.73
N LEU A 96 -15.20 -2.29 -1.49
CA LEU A 96 -15.25 -3.23 -0.37
C LEU A 96 -16.64 -3.89 -0.18
N THR A 97 -17.69 -3.20 -0.52
CA THR A 97 -19.08 -3.69 -0.43
C THR A 97 -19.66 -4.12 -1.79
N ASP A 98 -18.90 -3.99 -2.85
CA ASP A 98 -19.28 -4.48 -4.18
C ASP A 98 -19.05 -5.98 -4.27
N LYS A 99 -20.14 -6.73 -4.09
CA LYS A 99 -20.10 -8.20 -4.11
C LYS A 99 -19.63 -8.76 -5.45
N ALA A 100 -20.03 -8.16 -6.56
CA ALA A 100 -19.65 -8.64 -7.90
C ALA A 100 -18.14 -8.47 -8.13
N MET A 101 -17.59 -7.29 -7.78
CA MET A 101 -16.15 -7.03 -7.85
C MET A 101 -15.37 -7.99 -6.96
N LEU A 102 -15.80 -8.19 -5.71
CA LEU A 102 -15.12 -9.10 -4.79
C LEU A 102 -15.17 -10.54 -5.29
N ASP A 103 -16.31 -11.02 -5.75
CA ASP A 103 -16.46 -12.39 -6.22
C ASP A 103 -15.57 -12.64 -7.45
N GLU A 104 -15.52 -11.69 -8.39
CA GLU A 104 -14.67 -11.79 -9.59
C GLU A 104 -13.17 -11.82 -9.21
N VAL A 105 -12.73 -10.89 -8.37
CA VAL A 105 -11.33 -10.82 -7.93
C VAL A 105 -10.92 -12.09 -7.17
N PHE A 106 -11.77 -12.61 -6.28
CA PHE A 106 -11.46 -13.84 -5.53
C PHE A 106 -11.53 -15.10 -6.40
N ALA A 107 -12.33 -15.10 -7.48
CA ALA A 107 -12.39 -16.21 -8.43
C ALA A 107 -11.07 -16.41 -9.20
N CYS A 108 -10.24 -15.38 -9.34
CA CYS A 108 -8.89 -15.49 -9.93
C CYS A 108 -7.94 -16.37 -9.12
N GLY A 109 -8.22 -16.65 -7.83
CA GLY A 109 -7.42 -17.55 -6.99
C GLY A 109 -6.09 -16.97 -6.51
N LYS A 110 -5.74 -15.74 -6.88
CA LYS A 110 -4.52 -15.04 -6.48
C LYS A 110 -4.66 -14.40 -5.10
N PRO A 111 -3.55 -14.01 -4.44
CA PRO A 111 -3.60 -13.18 -3.24
C PRO A 111 -4.33 -11.85 -3.51
N VAL A 112 -5.14 -11.41 -2.55
CA VAL A 112 -5.92 -10.17 -2.66
C VAL A 112 -5.57 -9.24 -1.50
N ILE A 113 -5.30 -7.98 -1.81
CA ILE A 113 -5.12 -6.91 -0.82
C ILE A 113 -6.34 -5.99 -0.89
N VAL A 114 -7.02 -5.79 0.23
CA VAL A 114 -8.25 -5.00 0.31
C VAL A 114 -8.07 -3.83 1.27
N SER A 115 -8.29 -2.61 0.79
CA SER A 115 -8.37 -1.43 1.64
C SER A 115 -9.76 -1.30 2.27
N THR A 116 -9.82 -0.87 3.54
CA THR A 116 -11.05 -0.87 4.36
C THR A 116 -11.52 0.53 4.75
N GLY A 117 -11.12 1.55 4.02
CA GLY A 117 -11.60 2.92 4.19
C GLY A 117 -13.12 3.04 3.95
N MET A 118 -13.74 4.06 4.53
CA MET A 118 -15.19 4.31 4.45
C MET A 118 -16.05 3.17 5.01
N ALA A 119 -15.47 2.25 5.79
CA ALA A 119 -16.19 1.11 6.36
C ALA A 119 -15.92 0.98 7.85
N ASN A 120 -16.98 0.64 8.60
CA ASN A 120 -16.85 0.22 9.99
C ASN A 120 -16.49 -1.29 10.08
N THR A 121 -16.13 -1.73 11.27
CA THR A 121 -15.72 -3.12 11.53
C THR A 121 -16.74 -4.17 11.07
N PRO A 122 -18.05 -4.08 11.37
CA PRO A 122 -19.03 -5.03 10.86
C PRO A 122 -19.05 -5.13 9.34
N THR A 123 -18.99 -4.00 8.63
CA THR A 123 -19.08 -3.93 7.17
C THR A 123 -17.92 -4.66 6.50
N TRP A 124 -16.67 -4.30 6.82
CA TRP A 124 -15.53 -4.94 6.17
C TRP A 124 -15.36 -6.41 6.60
N TRP A 125 -15.68 -6.72 7.87
CA TRP A 125 -15.63 -8.11 8.32
C TRP A 125 -16.62 -8.99 7.57
N GLN A 126 -17.84 -8.51 7.37
CA GLN A 126 -18.85 -9.23 6.59
C GLN A 126 -18.41 -9.47 5.15
N ALA A 127 -17.74 -8.49 4.54
CA ALA A 127 -17.23 -8.60 3.17
C ALA A 127 -16.10 -9.64 3.02
N LEU A 128 -15.22 -9.75 4.03
CA LEU A 128 -13.99 -10.54 3.93
C LEU A 128 -14.00 -11.85 4.72
N ARG A 129 -14.93 -12.05 5.67
CA ARG A 129 -14.99 -13.29 6.45
C ARG A 129 -15.16 -14.51 5.55
N GLY A 130 -14.38 -15.57 5.82
CA GLY A 130 -14.41 -16.80 5.02
C GLY A 130 -13.62 -16.74 3.71
N ARG A 131 -13.13 -15.57 3.31
CA ARG A 131 -12.23 -15.44 2.14
C ARG A 131 -10.82 -15.92 2.52
N ARG A 132 -10.15 -16.59 1.59
CA ARG A 132 -8.76 -17.05 1.76
C ARG A 132 -7.81 -16.17 0.96
N ASN A 133 -6.52 -16.21 1.29
CA ASN A 133 -5.46 -15.45 0.62
C ASN A 133 -5.74 -13.94 0.56
N VAL A 134 -6.37 -13.39 1.61
CA VAL A 134 -6.70 -11.98 1.73
C VAL A 134 -5.86 -11.30 2.78
N SER A 135 -5.35 -10.12 2.44
CA SER A 135 -4.72 -9.16 3.35
C SER A 135 -5.57 -7.92 3.42
N ARG A 136 -5.69 -7.30 4.59
CA ARG A 136 -6.46 -6.07 4.78
C ARG A 136 -5.56 -4.89 5.10
N LEU A 137 -5.89 -3.73 4.55
CA LEU A 137 -5.23 -2.47 4.90
C LEU A 137 -6.21 -1.58 5.65
N HIS A 138 -5.85 -1.17 6.86
CA HIS A 138 -6.49 -0.02 7.47
C HIS A 138 -6.23 1.20 6.59
N CYS A 139 -7.24 2.04 6.42
CA CYS A 139 -7.19 3.17 5.51
C CYS A 139 -8.24 4.20 5.91
N VAL A 140 -7.90 5.48 5.78
CA VAL A 140 -8.85 6.60 5.80
C VAL A 140 -8.87 7.23 4.42
N SER A 141 -10.04 7.22 3.77
CA SER A 141 -10.20 7.72 2.39
C SER A 141 -10.43 9.22 2.36
N ALA A 142 -9.48 9.99 2.89
CA ALA A 142 -9.37 11.44 2.78
C ALA A 142 -7.99 11.78 2.19
N TYR A 143 -7.91 12.73 1.25
CA TYR A 143 -6.72 13.01 0.44
C TYR A 143 -6.38 14.51 0.45
N PRO A 144 -5.53 15.01 1.38
CA PRO A 144 -4.83 14.28 2.44
C PRO A 144 -5.71 13.92 3.65
N CYS A 145 -5.34 12.85 4.35
CA CYS A 145 -5.93 12.47 5.63
C CYS A 145 -5.31 13.33 6.75
N PRO A 146 -6.13 13.98 7.62
CA PRO A 146 -5.62 14.63 8.83
C PRO A 146 -4.97 13.64 9.79
N ASP A 147 -3.91 14.04 10.49
CA ASP A 147 -3.16 13.17 11.39
C ASP A 147 -4.02 12.60 12.53
N ASP A 148 -4.94 13.40 13.08
CA ASP A 148 -5.87 13.01 14.15
C ASP A 148 -6.96 12.04 13.70
N GLU A 149 -7.17 11.89 12.39
CA GLU A 149 -8.10 10.91 11.79
C GLU A 149 -7.41 9.62 11.33
N ALA A 150 -6.08 9.59 11.24
CA ALA A 150 -5.33 8.41 10.76
C ALA A 150 -5.60 7.14 11.58
N ASN A 151 -5.91 7.27 12.86
CA ASN A 151 -6.37 6.21 13.77
C ASN A 151 -5.57 4.90 13.67
N LEU A 152 -4.24 4.97 13.71
CA LEU A 152 -3.34 3.82 13.47
C LEU A 152 -3.58 2.64 14.42
N ARG A 153 -4.13 2.88 15.63
CA ARG A 153 -4.46 1.78 16.56
C ARG A 153 -5.48 0.81 15.99
N ALA A 154 -6.34 1.25 15.05
CA ALA A 154 -7.29 0.39 14.37
C ALA A 154 -6.64 -0.78 13.60
N ILE A 155 -5.36 -0.69 13.25
CA ILE A 155 -4.59 -1.79 12.65
C ILE A 155 -4.64 -3.03 13.55
N ASN A 156 -4.57 -2.86 14.87
CA ASN A 156 -4.55 -3.94 15.85
C ASN A 156 -5.94 -4.34 16.35
N GLU A 157 -6.88 -3.41 16.36
CA GLU A 157 -8.24 -3.63 16.89
C GLU A 157 -9.16 -4.37 15.91
N MET A 158 -8.72 -4.59 14.69
CA MET A 158 -9.53 -5.23 13.66
C MET A 158 -9.61 -6.75 13.89
N PRO A 159 -10.80 -7.40 13.83
CA PRO A 159 -10.94 -8.85 13.90
C PRO A 159 -10.18 -9.57 12.77
N GLY A 160 -9.96 -10.87 12.91
CA GLY A 160 -9.24 -11.67 11.91
C GLY A 160 -7.73 -11.67 12.12
N HIS A 161 -7.26 -12.00 13.30
CA HIS A 161 -5.82 -12.10 13.66
C HIS A 161 -5.00 -12.99 12.70
N TRP A 162 -5.65 -13.93 12.02
CA TRP A 162 -5.05 -14.80 11.01
C TRP A 162 -4.83 -14.10 9.65
N MET A 163 -5.47 -12.96 9.43
CA MET A 163 -5.39 -12.21 8.17
C MET A 163 -4.22 -11.21 8.26
N PRO A 164 -3.27 -11.22 7.30
CA PRO A 164 -2.24 -10.21 7.25
C PRO A 164 -2.85 -8.80 7.24
N ARG A 165 -2.27 -7.90 8.03
CA ARG A 165 -2.74 -6.55 8.24
C ARG A 165 -1.73 -5.54 7.74
N GLY A 166 -2.20 -4.44 7.20
CA GLY A 166 -1.38 -3.36 6.71
C GLY A 166 -2.04 -2.00 6.87
N TYR A 167 -1.44 -1.02 6.27
CA TYR A 167 -1.90 0.36 6.27
C TYR A 167 -1.76 0.96 4.86
N SER A 168 -2.84 1.58 4.37
CA SER A 168 -2.85 2.40 3.16
C SER A 168 -2.93 3.86 3.59
N ASP A 169 -1.84 4.59 3.38
CA ASP A 169 -1.60 5.90 3.94
C ASP A 169 -1.95 7.04 2.98
N HIS A 170 -2.75 7.97 3.45
CA HIS A 170 -3.09 9.22 2.77
C HIS A 170 -2.72 10.47 3.59
N THR A 171 -1.98 10.31 4.70
CA THR A 171 -1.50 11.45 5.49
C THR A 171 -0.38 12.19 4.74
N ARG A 172 -0.06 13.41 5.16
CA ARG A 172 1.13 14.12 4.66
C ARG A 172 2.40 13.54 5.28
N GLY A 173 3.47 13.49 4.49
CA GLY A 173 4.77 12.99 4.95
C GLY A 173 4.80 11.46 5.14
N ILE A 174 5.72 10.98 5.99
CA ILE A 174 6.07 9.56 6.08
C ILE A 174 5.96 8.97 7.49
N LEU A 175 5.50 9.75 8.46
CA LEU A 175 5.47 9.33 9.87
C LEU A 175 4.46 8.20 10.10
N ALA A 176 3.25 8.33 9.55
CA ALA A 176 2.18 7.36 9.76
C ALA A 176 2.52 5.96 9.25
N PRO A 177 3.05 5.74 8.02
CA PRO A 177 3.46 4.42 7.57
C PRO A 177 4.58 3.81 8.41
N VAL A 178 5.55 4.58 8.88
CA VAL A 178 6.62 4.08 9.77
C VAL A 178 6.03 3.63 11.12
N ALA A 179 5.14 4.44 11.70
CA ALA A 179 4.44 4.10 12.94
C ALA A 179 3.52 2.88 12.78
N ALA A 180 2.87 2.73 11.62
CA ALA A 180 2.02 1.58 11.32
C ALA A 180 2.82 0.25 11.35
N VAL A 181 4.05 0.24 10.86
CA VAL A 181 4.94 -0.93 10.94
C VAL A 181 5.29 -1.25 12.39
N ALA A 182 5.59 -0.25 13.22
CA ALA A 182 5.83 -0.44 14.65
C ALA A 182 4.59 -1.03 15.37
N LEU A 183 3.39 -0.75 14.87
CA LEU A 183 2.12 -1.33 15.34
C LEU A 183 1.82 -2.70 14.72
N GLY A 184 2.70 -3.26 13.88
CA GLY A 184 2.59 -4.60 13.32
C GLY A 184 1.95 -4.68 11.93
N ALA A 185 1.90 -3.57 11.19
CA ALA A 185 1.56 -3.62 9.77
C ALA A 185 2.66 -4.38 8.99
N THR A 186 2.25 -5.30 8.14
CA THR A 186 3.13 -6.12 7.28
C THR A 186 3.04 -5.73 5.82
N ILE A 187 2.13 -4.83 5.49
CA ILE A 187 1.95 -4.23 4.16
C ILE A 187 1.76 -2.72 4.35
N ILE A 188 2.52 -1.93 3.62
CA ILE A 188 2.37 -0.47 3.55
C ILE A 188 2.06 -0.08 2.11
N GLU A 189 1.06 0.76 1.93
CA GLU A 189 0.77 1.42 0.67
C GLU A 189 0.85 2.93 0.90
N LYS A 190 1.64 3.62 0.10
CA LYS A 190 1.84 5.09 0.15
C LYS A 190 1.87 5.63 -1.26
N HIS A 191 1.16 6.73 -1.49
CA HIS A 191 1.21 7.45 -2.75
C HIS A 191 2.61 8.01 -3.01
N ILE A 192 3.05 7.93 -4.28
CA ILE A 192 4.30 8.51 -4.78
C ILE A 192 4.01 9.50 -5.91
N THR A 193 4.71 10.61 -5.92
CA THR A 193 4.61 11.63 -6.98
C THR A 193 6.00 12.17 -7.32
N LEU A 194 6.15 12.72 -8.52
CA LEU A 194 7.36 13.47 -8.89
C LEU A 194 7.36 14.90 -8.34
N ASP A 195 6.16 15.47 -8.11
CA ASP A 195 5.98 16.81 -7.53
C ASP A 195 4.67 16.84 -6.71
N LYS A 196 4.78 17.03 -5.41
CA LYS A 196 3.62 17.13 -4.50
C LYS A 196 2.81 18.43 -4.63
N HIS A 197 3.33 19.41 -5.37
CA HIS A 197 2.64 20.66 -5.67
C HIS A 197 1.94 20.65 -7.02
N ALA A 198 2.07 19.57 -7.80
CA ALA A 198 1.36 19.41 -9.05
C ALA A 198 -0.16 19.38 -8.83
N GLU A 199 -0.91 19.79 -9.85
CA GLU A 199 -2.37 19.72 -9.85
C GLU A 199 -2.83 18.26 -9.99
N GLY A 200 -3.77 17.85 -9.15
CA GLY A 200 -4.36 16.50 -9.18
C GLY A 200 -4.81 16.02 -7.80
N PRO A 201 -5.64 15.00 -7.76
CA PRO A 201 -6.29 14.58 -6.51
C PRO A 201 -5.33 13.95 -5.50
N ASP A 202 -4.23 13.32 -5.96
CA ASP A 202 -3.37 12.47 -5.12
C ASP A 202 -2.05 13.14 -4.72
N HIS A 203 -1.60 14.18 -5.43
CA HIS A 203 -0.26 14.76 -5.24
C HIS A 203 -0.01 15.28 -3.83
N ALA A 204 -0.99 15.96 -3.24
CA ALA A 204 -0.86 16.61 -1.94
C ALA A 204 -0.65 15.65 -0.75
N CYS A 205 -1.05 14.38 -0.88
CA CYS A 205 -0.83 13.33 0.12
C CYS A 205 0.31 12.38 -0.25
N SER A 206 0.91 12.54 -1.43
CA SER A 206 1.98 11.70 -1.93
C SER A 206 3.33 12.08 -1.33
N ALA A 207 4.23 11.12 -1.28
CA ALA A 207 5.65 11.34 -0.99
C ALA A 207 6.43 11.53 -2.30
N GLU A 208 7.35 12.49 -2.33
CA GLU A 208 8.32 12.59 -3.41
C GLU A 208 9.39 11.48 -3.30
N PRO A 209 10.16 11.17 -4.35
CA PRO A 209 11.07 10.03 -4.37
C PRO A 209 12.04 9.95 -3.19
N GLU A 210 12.61 11.08 -2.78
CA GLU A 210 13.54 11.14 -1.65
C GLU A 210 12.82 10.88 -0.31
N GLU A 211 11.61 11.42 -0.13
CA GLU A 211 10.79 11.15 1.05
C GLU A 211 10.35 9.69 1.10
N PHE A 212 9.98 9.12 -0.05
CA PHE A 212 9.61 7.72 -0.14
C PHE A 212 10.78 6.80 0.19
N ALA A 213 11.98 7.08 -0.32
CA ALA A 213 13.20 6.36 0.00
C ALA A 213 13.55 6.46 1.51
N GLU A 214 13.35 7.63 2.12
CA GLU A 214 13.50 7.80 3.56
C GLU A 214 12.50 6.96 4.34
N MET A 215 11.23 6.94 3.94
CA MET A 215 10.22 6.08 4.54
C MET A 215 10.63 4.62 4.51
N VAL A 216 11.09 4.11 3.35
CA VAL A 216 11.56 2.73 3.21
C VAL A 216 12.72 2.47 4.16
N ARG A 217 13.72 3.36 4.22
CA ARG A 217 14.86 3.23 5.15
C ARG A 217 14.41 3.17 6.61
N GLN A 218 13.50 4.04 7.01
CA GLN A 218 12.97 4.06 8.39
C GLN A 218 12.18 2.78 8.69
N ILE A 219 11.34 2.31 7.79
CA ILE A 219 10.62 1.03 7.93
C ILE A 219 11.60 -0.12 8.14
N ARG A 220 12.64 -0.24 7.31
CA ARG A 220 13.64 -1.31 7.44
C ARG A 220 14.40 -1.24 8.78
N ARG A 221 14.66 -0.03 9.28
CA ARG A 221 15.25 0.17 10.62
C ARG A 221 14.29 -0.24 11.73
N VAL A 222 13.01 0.10 11.64
CA VAL A 222 11.99 -0.31 12.61
C VAL A 222 11.88 -1.83 12.67
N GLU A 223 11.87 -2.52 11.53
CA GLU A 223 11.85 -3.99 11.47
C GLU A 223 13.01 -4.62 12.26
N VAL A 224 14.22 -4.06 12.14
CA VAL A 224 15.38 -4.51 12.94
C VAL A 224 15.18 -4.20 14.42
N MET A 225 14.66 -3.03 14.78
CA MET A 225 14.45 -2.61 16.17
C MET A 225 13.37 -3.40 16.89
N LEU A 226 12.37 -3.90 16.17
CA LEU A 226 11.30 -4.73 16.74
C LEU A 226 11.83 -6.04 17.35
N GLY A 227 12.91 -6.60 16.80
CA GLY A 227 13.52 -7.83 17.32
C GLY A 227 12.55 -9.02 17.34
N ASP A 228 12.78 -9.95 18.24
CA ASP A 228 11.96 -11.16 18.44
C ASP A 228 10.99 -11.05 19.63
N GLY A 229 10.98 -9.91 20.32
CA GLY A 229 10.11 -9.65 21.48
C GLY A 229 10.53 -10.36 22.78
N VAL A 230 11.61 -11.13 22.77
CA VAL A 230 12.08 -11.82 23.98
C VAL A 230 12.97 -10.90 24.81
N LYS A 231 12.54 -10.57 26.04
CA LYS A 231 13.36 -9.76 26.96
C LYS A 231 14.52 -10.56 27.51
N ARG A 232 15.74 -10.13 27.20
CA ARG A 232 17.01 -10.73 27.68
C ARG A 232 18.09 -9.66 27.80
N ILE A 233 19.21 -10.01 28.45
CA ILE A 233 20.40 -9.18 28.41
C ILE A 233 20.94 -9.20 26.97
N MET A 234 21.00 -8.06 26.35
CA MET A 234 21.56 -7.94 24.99
C MET A 234 23.10 -7.96 25.03
N PRO A 235 23.77 -8.44 23.96
CA PRO A 235 25.23 -8.51 23.94
C PRO A 235 25.92 -7.17 24.27
N SER A 236 25.35 -6.05 23.83
CA SER A 236 25.86 -4.69 24.14
C SER A 236 25.71 -4.27 25.60
N GLU A 237 24.84 -4.93 26.38
CA GLU A 237 24.65 -4.66 27.82
C GLU A 237 25.57 -5.49 28.71
N ALA A 238 26.27 -6.49 28.15
CA ALA A 238 26.99 -7.49 28.96
C ALA A 238 28.02 -6.88 29.92
N GLU A 239 28.75 -5.85 29.51
CA GLU A 239 29.74 -5.17 30.36
C GLU A 239 29.03 -4.28 31.40
N CYS A 240 28.00 -3.56 31.03
CA CYS A 240 27.19 -2.78 31.97
C CYS A 240 26.55 -3.68 33.05
N ALA A 241 26.07 -4.86 32.65
CA ALA A 241 25.48 -5.81 33.57
C ALA A 241 26.47 -6.33 34.62
N LYS A 242 27.75 -6.51 34.27
CA LYS A 242 28.80 -6.91 35.23
C LYS A 242 29.08 -5.84 36.27
N VAL A 243 29.01 -4.56 35.86
CA VAL A 243 29.40 -3.42 36.72
C VAL A 243 28.25 -2.91 37.58
N TRP A 244 27.04 -2.85 37.01
CA TRP A 244 25.92 -2.14 37.63
C TRP A 244 24.83 -3.03 38.21
N ARG A 245 24.83 -4.32 37.86
CA ARG A 245 23.81 -5.24 38.38
C ARG A 245 24.18 -5.61 39.82
N LYS A 246 23.35 -5.14 40.77
CA LYS A 246 23.45 -5.61 42.16
C LYS A 246 22.93 -7.06 42.25
N ALA A 247 23.65 -7.89 42.96
CA ALA A 247 23.27 -9.29 43.21
C ALA A 247 22.00 -9.38 44.02
#